data_abe955fffdc1978cb9a96573374bd272
#
_entry.id   abe955fffdc1978cb9a96573374bd272
#
_cell.length_a   1.000
_cell.length_b   1.000
_cell.length_c   1.000
_cell.angle_alpha   90.00
_cell.angle_beta   90.00
_cell.angle_gamma   90.00
#
_symmetry.space_group_name_H-M   'P 1'
#
loop_
_entity.id
_entity.type
_entity.pdbx_description
1 polymer ?
#
loop_
_entity_poly.entity_id
_entity_poly.type
_entity_poly.pdbx_seq_one_letter_code
_entity_poly.pdbx_strand_id
1 'polypeptide(L)'
;LEGKCETRPTVHQDNPRWHDGTLNADGSYSEDGWTEDGKAYIDGLRKMEGYTRRRLLDGEWCSADGMVFPEYDKDTHVVDGRIEENVLHIPGKAPIPVEWYFVSMDFGFRAPGCLQVWAVDDATNLYRIVEVYQRNHMIDWWADVLVQLAREFPFNRGVADCADPSSIHFLNDRIGKFRGRTASRIIQPCDKSAGKLHGFDQLRWGFSKVDGGPRTFLFKDALRYGRDMDLRAKGKATCMEEELTSYVWKKVKNGAAETEEPDPNSADHAIDAAVYAHVFAWKKDLKVRKAKPRYKRGTY
;
A
#
# COMPACT_ATOMS: atom_id res chain seq x y z
N LEU A 1 43.96 -0.50 -31.70
CA LEU A 1 43.80 -1.23 -30.41
C LEU A 1 42.51 -0.75 -29.80
N GLU A 2 41.38 -1.40 -30.16
CA GLU A 2 40.10 -1.23 -29.49
C GLU A 2 40.16 -2.03 -28.20
N GLY A 3 40.44 -1.35 -27.09
CA GLY A 3 40.32 -1.92 -25.74
C GLY A 3 38.86 -2.15 -25.40
N LYS A 4 38.40 -3.39 -25.49
CA LYS A 4 37.15 -3.78 -24.85
C LYS A 4 37.31 -3.55 -23.34
N CYS A 5 36.57 -2.59 -22.79
CA CYS A 5 36.46 -2.40 -21.37
C CYS A 5 35.58 -3.57 -20.82
N GLU A 6 36.23 -4.61 -20.28
CA GLU A 6 35.51 -5.64 -19.54
C GLU A 6 35.15 -5.05 -18.18
N THR A 7 33.88 -4.72 -18.00
CA THR A 7 33.33 -4.38 -16.68
C THR A 7 33.18 -5.68 -15.88
N ARG A 8 34.03 -5.89 -14.88
CA ARG A 8 33.79 -6.90 -13.85
C ARG A 8 32.71 -6.37 -12.89
N PRO A 9 31.67 -7.15 -12.61
CA PRO A 9 30.77 -6.79 -11.53
C PRO A 9 31.55 -6.81 -10.21
N THR A 10 31.54 -5.71 -9.46
CA THR A 10 32.08 -5.65 -8.10
C THR A 10 31.09 -6.27 -7.12
N VAL A 11 31.57 -7.06 -6.18
CA VAL A 11 30.78 -7.62 -5.09
C VAL A 11 31.15 -6.98 -3.75
N HIS A 12 30.33 -7.13 -2.73
CA HIS A 12 30.59 -6.52 -1.40
C HIS A 12 31.91 -6.96 -0.80
N GLN A 13 32.32 -8.17 -1.06
CA GLN A 13 33.59 -8.76 -0.62
C GLN A 13 34.83 -8.10 -1.24
N ASP A 14 34.70 -7.37 -2.35
CA ASP A 14 35.79 -6.60 -2.93
C ASP A 14 36.17 -5.38 -2.06
N ASN A 15 35.35 -5.00 -1.09
CA ASN A 15 35.62 -3.90 -0.17
C ASN A 15 36.38 -4.41 1.06
N PRO A 16 37.68 -4.00 1.24
CA PRO A 16 38.51 -4.50 2.33
C PRO A 16 38.01 -4.07 3.73
N ARG A 17 37.10 -3.12 3.83
CA ARG A 17 36.43 -2.77 5.08
C ARG A 17 35.45 -3.85 5.53
N TRP A 18 34.86 -4.57 4.60
CA TRP A 18 33.80 -5.52 4.87
C TRP A 18 34.24 -6.97 4.79
N HIS A 19 35.31 -7.26 4.01
CA HIS A 19 35.81 -8.60 3.82
C HIS A 19 37.34 -8.57 3.73
N ASP A 20 38.02 -9.53 4.37
CA ASP A 20 39.50 -9.60 4.44
C ASP A 20 40.16 -10.16 3.19
N GLY A 21 39.36 -10.60 2.22
CA GLY A 21 39.84 -11.20 0.97
C GLY A 21 40.08 -12.70 1.03
N THR A 22 39.73 -13.40 2.13
CA THR A 22 39.87 -14.85 2.26
C THR A 22 39.03 -15.58 1.21
N LEU A 23 39.66 -16.49 0.45
CA LEU A 23 39.02 -17.27 -0.62
C LEU A 23 38.89 -18.74 -0.24
N ASN A 24 37.86 -19.39 -0.74
CA ASN A 24 37.68 -20.81 -0.75
C ASN A 24 38.58 -21.51 -1.78
N ALA A 25 38.69 -22.82 -1.75
CA ALA A 25 39.51 -23.59 -2.66
C ALA A 25 39.10 -23.47 -4.16
N ASP A 26 37.86 -23.08 -4.44
CA ASP A 26 37.30 -22.83 -5.77
C ASP A 26 37.51 -21.38 -6.26
N GLY A 27 38.16 -20.54 -5.45
CA GLY A 27 38.42 -19.13 -5.78
C GLY A 27 37.26 -18.19 -5.47
N SER A 28 36.16 -18.67 -4.90
CA SER A 28 35.07 -17.82 -4.39
C SER A 28 35.45 -17.21 -3.03
N TYR A 29 34.83 -16.08 -2.65
CA TYR A 29 35.03 -15.49 -1.33
C TYR A 29 34.50 -16.41 -0.21
N SER A 30 35.25 -16.56 0.88
CA SER A 30 34.86 -17.35 2.03
C SER A 30 33.88 -16.57 2.93
N GLU A 31 32.87 -17.24 3.45
CA GLU A 31 31.97 -16.67 4.47
C GLU A 31 32.72 -16.29 5.77
N ASP A 32 33.85 -16.95 6.06
CA ASP A 32 34.67 -16.65 7.25
C ASP A 32 35.46 -15.34 7.12
N GLY A 33 35.63 -14.83 5.89
CA GLY A 33 36.37 -13.60 5.63
C GLY A 33 35.62 -12.29 5.95
N TRP A 34 34.35 -12.35 6.35
CA TRP A 34 33.59 -11.15 6.72
C TRP A 34 34.12 -10.53 8.02
N THR A 35 34.44 -9.22 7.98
CA THR A 35 34.72 -8.44 9.20
C THR A 35 33.44 -8.26 10.03
N GLU A 36 33.56 -7.86 11.30
CA GLU A 36 32.38 -7.59 12.14
C GLU A 36 31.50 -6.48 11.55
N ASP A 37 32.12 -5.40 11.01
CA ASP A 37 31.39 -4.34 10.31
C ASP A 37 30.71 -4.88 9.04
N GLY A 38 31.38 -5.78 8.31
CA GLY A 38 30.85 -6.41 7.10
C GLY A 38 29.67 -7.32 7.39
N LYS A 39 29.73 -8.14 8.44
CA LYS A 39 28.60 -8.97 8.91
C LYS A 39 27.39 -8.10 9.27
N ALA A 40 27.59 -7.07 10.09
CA ALA A 40 26.52 -6.16 10.50
C ALA A 40 25.89 -5.45 9.28
N TYR A 41 26.70 -5.03 8.30
CA TYR A 41 26.25 -4.39 7.09
C TYR A 41 25.41 -5.35 6.21
N ILE A 42 25.94 -6.54 5.93
CA ILE A 42 25.24 -7.55 5.12
C ILE A 42 23.95 -8.03 5.79
N ASP A 43 23.95 -8.21 7.10
CA ASP A 43 22.74 -8.57 7.85
C ASP A 43 21.71 -7.45 7.82
N GLY A 44 22.15 -6.20 7.81
CA GLY A 44 21.29 -5.04 7.55
C GLY A 44 20.64 -5.10 6.16
N LEU A 45 21.42 -5.40 5.12
CA LEU A 45 20.93 -5.53 3.75
C LEU A 45 20.01 -6.75 3.58
N ARG A 46 20.30 -7.87 4.25
CA ARG A 46 19.45 -9.09 4.24
C ARG A 46 18.06 -8.85 4.83
N LYS A 47 17.91 -7.89 5.74
CA LYS A 47 16.62 -7.48 6.30
C LYS A 47 15.82 -6.55 5.38
N MET A 48 16.46 -6.00 4.35
CA MET A 48 15.78 -5.21 3.33
C MET A 48 15.05 -6.15 2.35
N GLU A 49 14.04 -5.62 1.69
CA GLU A 49 13.24 -6.36 0.73
C GLU A 49 13.08 -5.63 -0.59
N GLY A 50 12.49 -6.34 -1.56
CA GLY A 50 12.12 -5.80 -2.85
C GLY A 50 13.32 -5.24 -3.62
N TYR A 51 13.10 -4.10 -4.26
CA TYR A 51 14.07 -3.41 -5.11
C TYR A 51 15.37 -3.04 -4.39
N THR A 52 15.26 -2.53 -3.16
CA THR A 52 16.42 -2.09 -2.36
C THR A 52 17.36 -3.24 -2.04
N ARG A 53 16.83 -4.40 -1.67
CA ARG A 53 17.62 -5.61 -1.45
C ARG A 53 18.30 -6.07 -2.73
N ARG A 54 17.54 -6.21 -3.83
CA ARG A 54 18.06 -6.65 -5.13
C ARG A 54 19.20 -5.77 -5.61
N ARG A 55 19.04 -4.44 -5.44
CA ARG A 55 20.07 -3.48 -5.84
C ARG A 55 21.29 -3.50 -4.91
N LEU A 56 21.05 -3.46 -3.59
CA LEU A 56 22.12 -3.25 -2.62
C LEU A 56 22.77 -4.56 -2.15
N LEU A 57 22.01 -5.66 -2.01
CA LEU A 57 22.54 -6.94 -1.58
C LEU A 57 22.94 -7.83 -2.77
N ASP A 58 22.03 -7.97 -3.72
CA ASP A 58 22.21 -8.94 -4.81
C ASP A 58 23.02 -8.32 -5.99
N GLY A 59 23.35 -7.02 -5.92
CA GLY A 59 24.12 -6.32 -6.95
C GLY A 59 23.42 -6.27 -8.32
N GLU A 60 22.12 -6.55 -8.34
CA GLU A 60 21.33 -6.48 -9.56
C GLU A 60 21.20 -5.02 -10.01
N TRP A 61 21.64 -4.73 -11.22
CA TRP A 61 21.31 -3.48 -11.91
C TRP A 61 19.81 -3.48 -12.24
N CYS A 62 18.99 -3.39 -11.22
CA CYS A 62 17.59 -3.08 -11.42
C CYS A 62 17.54 -1.61 -11.83
N SER A 63 17.22 -1.32 -13.09
CA SER A 63 17.01 0.05 -13.52
C SER A 63 15.84 0.64 -12.73
N ALA A 64 15.80 1.95 -12.60
CA ALA A 64 14.62 2.67 -12.07
C ALA A 64 13.34 2.40 -12.90
N ASP A 65 13.45 1.66 -13.99
CA ASP A 65 12.36 1.12 -14.81
C ASP A 65 11.53 0.02 -14.10
N GLY A 66 11.88 -0.35 -12.87
CA GLY A 66 11.18 -1.36 -12.10
C GLY A 66 9.84 -0.88 -11.53
N MET A 67 8.99 -1.83 -11.16
CA MET A 67 7.75 -1.55 -10.43
C MET A 67 8.03 -0.85 -9.10
N VAL A 68 7.16 0.08 -8.72
CA VAL A 68 7.24 0.74 -7.41
C VAL A 68 6.89 -0.24 -6.28
N PHE A 69 6.02 -1.22 -6.53
CA PHE A 69 5.56 -2.21 -5.56
C PHE A 69 5.87 -3.65 -6.02
N PRO A 70 7.16 -4.04 -6.09
CA PRO A 70 7.54 -5.40 -6.48
C PRO A 70 7.14 -6.48 -5.45
N GLU A 71 6.81 -6.07 -4.22
CA GLU A 71 6.32 -6.96 -3.15
C GLU A 71 4.88 -7.43 -3.42
N TYR A 72 4.12 -6.68 -4.23
CA TYR A 72 2.76 -7.06 -4.58
C TYR A 72 2.76 -8.27 -5.52
N ASP A 73 2.05 -9.30 -5.11
CA ASP A 73 1.84 -10.54 -5.84
C ASP A 73 0.35 -10.88 -5.79
N LYS A 74 -0.30 -10.93 -6.94
CA LYS A 74 -1.74 -11.13 -7.03
C LYS A 74 -2.19 -12.43 -6.37
N ASP A 75 -1.43 -13.52 -6.57
CA ASP A 75 -1.81 -14.85 -6.07
C ASP A 75 -1.70 -14.94 -4.54
N THR A 76 -0.89 -14.09 -3.93
CA THR A 76 -0.71 -14.00 -2.48
C THR A 76 -1.67 -13.01 -1.83
N HIS A 77 -1.86 -11.85 -2.45
CA HIS A 77 -2.52 -10.70 -1.81
C HIS A 77 -3.97 -10.51 -2.20
N VAL A 78 -4.40 -11.08 -3.35
CA VAL A 78 -5.82 -11.03 -3.72
C VAL A 78 -6.50 -12.29 -3.18
N VAL A 79 -7.47 -12.08 -2.31
CA VAL A 79 -8.17 -13.17 -1.60
C VAL A 79 -9.65 -13.21 -2.00
N ASP A 80 -10.18 -14.42 -2.14
CA ASP A 80 -11.61 -14.65 -2.34
C ASP A 80 -12.31 -14.60 -0.97
N GLY A 81 -12.52 -13.37 -0.47
CA GLY A 81 -13.03 -13.11 0.87
C GLY A 81 -14.47 -12.60 0.87
N ARG A 82 -15.20 -12.91 1.94
CA ARG A 82 -16.51 -12.33 2.26
C ARG A 82 -16.58 -11.92 3.72
N ILE A 83 -17.50 -11.01 4.03
CA ILE A 83 -17.77 -10.56 5.39
C ILE A 83 -19.19 -10.93 5.77
N GLU A 84 -19.32 -11.63 6.89
CA GLU A 84 -20.59 -11.99 7.50
C GLU A 84 -20.52 -11.64 8.99
N GLU A 85 -21.47 -10.86 9.50
CA GLU A 85 -21.58 -10.48 10.93
C GLU A 85 -20.26 -9.93 11.54
N ASN A 86 -19.50 -9.13 10.79
CA ASN A 86 -18.17 -8.61 11.15
C ASN A 86 -17.08 -9.69 11.29
N VAL A 87 -17.21 -10.80 10.59
CA VAL A 87 -16.20 -11.84 10.49
C VAL A 87 -15.76 -11.96 9.02
N LEU A 88 -14.45 -11.97 8.80
CA LEU A 88 -13.85 -12.26 7.50
C LEU A 88 -13.78 -13.77 7.30
N HIS A 89 -14.33 -14.23 6.17
CA HIS A 89 -14.23 -15.60 5.72
C HIS A 89 -13.38 -15.67 4.47
N ILE A 90 -12.20 -16.26 4.58
CA ILE A 90 -11.24 -16.45 3.48
C ILE A 90 -11.02 -17.95 3.31
N PRO A 91 -11.17 -18.54 2.11
CA PRO A 91 -10.95 -19.97 1.89
C PRO A 91 -9.59 -20.43 2.42
N GLY A 92 -9.59 -21.53 3.16
CA GLY A 92 -8.37 -22.10 3.75
C GLY A 92 -7.87 -21.41 5.01
N LYS A 93 -8.54 -20.36 5.49
CA LYS A 93 -8.23 -19.70 6.77
C LYS A 93 -9.37 -19.90 7.78
N ALA A 94 -9.02 -19.89 9.07
CA ALA A 94 -10.04 -19.78 10.13
C ALA A 94 -10.78 -18.45 10.01
N PRO A 95 -12.07 -18.37 10.46
CA PRO A 95 -12.81 -17.12 10.52
C PRO A 95 -12.04 -16.05 11.31
N ILE A 96 -11.92 -14.84 10.77
CA ILE A 96 -11.13 -13.76 11.36
C ILE A 96 -12.07 -12.64 11.80
N PRO A 97 -12.20 -12.36 13.10
CA PRO A 97 -13.01 -11.25 13.60
C PRO A 97 -12.48 -9.90 13.09
N VAL A 98 -13.38 -9.00 12.66
CA VAL A 98 -13.03 -7.63 12.32
C VAL A 98 -13.12 -6.77 13.58
N GLU A 99 -12.00 -6.18 13.96
CA GLU A 99 -11.94 -5.27 15.12
C GLU A 99 -12.55 -3.90 14.80
N TRP A 100 -12.28 -3.38 13.62
CA TRP A 100 -12.83 -2.10 13.17
C TRP A 100 -12.75 -1.92 11.64
N TYR A 101 -13.55 -0.95 11.17
CA TYR A 101 -13.55 -0.52 9.77
C TYR A 101 -13.18 0.94 9.65
N PHE A 102 -12.57 1.28 8.51
CA PHE A 102 -12.32 2.67 8.15
C PHE A 102 -12.39 2.86 6.63
N VAL A 103 -12.40 4.11 6.20
CA VAL A 103 -12.38 4.45 4.78
C VAL A 103 -11.15 5.27 4.46
N SER A 104 -10.64 5.11 3.24
CA SER A 104 -9.63 6.00 2.67
C SER A 104 -10.09 6.53 1.33
N MET A 105 -9.66 7.75 0.97
CA MET A 105 -10.12 8.38 -0.25
C MET A 105 -9.05 9.27 -0.88
N ASP A 106 -8.88 9.13 -2.17
CA ASP A 106 -8.20 10.08 -3.05
C ASP A 106 -9.23 10.78 -3.93
N PHE A 107 -9.21 12.12 -3.96
CA PHE A 107 -10.20 12.90 -4.70
C PHE A 107 -9.82 13.02 -6.17
N GLY A 108 -10.79 12.87 -7.06
CA GLY A 108 -10.62 13.10 -8.48
C GLY A 108 -11.93 13.48 -9.16
N PHE A 109 -11.84 14.19 -10.30
CA PHE A 109 -12.97 14.50 -11.17
C PHE A 109 -12.69 14.05 -12.61
N ARG A 110 -11.80 14.75 -13.35
CA ARG A 110 -11.35 14.30 -14.68
C ARG A 110 -10.43 13.09 -14.60
N ALA A 111 -9.51 13.12 -13.65
CA ALA A 111 -8.81 11.94 -13.19
C ALA A 111 -9.73 11.10 -12.30
N PRO A 112 -9.52 9.79 -12.16
CA PRO A 112 -10.28 8.97 -11.22
C PRO A 112 -10.18 9.48 -9.80
N GLY A 113 -11.30 9.44 -9.06
CA GLY A 113 -11.28 9.41 -7.60
C GLY A 113 -11.34 7.96 -7.15
N CYS A 114 -10.79 7.67 -5.98
CA CYS A 114 -10.83 6.35 -5.38
C CYS A 114 -11.29 6.43 -3.92
N LEU A 115 -12.29 5.62 -3.56
CA LEU A 115 -12.73 5.41 -2.19
C LEU A 115 -12.60 3.93 -1.87
N GLN A 116 -11.95 3.61 -0.75
CA GLN A 116 -11.73 2.25 -0.29
C GLN A 116 -12.29 2.06 1.11
N VAL A 117 -12.91 0.89 1.37
CA VAL A 117 -13.27 0.46 2.72
C VAL A 117 -12.30 -0.63 3.14
N TRP A 118 -11.78 -0.48 4.34
CA TRP A 118 -10.81 -1.37 4.94
C TRP A 118 -11.37 -2.00 6.20
N ALA A 119 -11.20 -3.31 6.34
CA ALA A 119 -11.38 -4.04 7.58
C ALA A 119 -10.02 -4.29 8.22
N VAL A 120 -9.97 -4.27 9.55
CA VAL A 120 -8.75 -4.49 10.34
C VAL A 120 -9.02 -5.58 11.36
N ASP A 121 -8.13 -6.56 11.45
CA ASP A 121 -8.18 -7.61 12.46
C ASP A 121 -7.39 -7.24 13.75
N ASP A 122 -7.32 -8.14 14.70
CA ASP A 122 -6.61 -7.97 15.97
C ASP A 122 -5.09 -7.92 15.82
N ALA A 123 -4.55 -8.55 14.76
CA ALA A 123 -3.14 -8.52 14.40
C ALA A 123 -2.76 -7.26 13.59
N THR A 124 -3.71 -6.34 13.38
CA THR A 124 -3.57 -5.12 12.57
C THR A 124 -3.32 -5.36 11.08
N ASN A 125 -3.72 -6.53 10.57
CA ASN A 125 -3.74 -6.77 9.14
C ASN A 125 -4.86 -5.95 8.49
N LEU A 126 -4.62 -5.49 7.27
CA LEU A 126 -5.53 -4.64 6.50
C LEU A 126 -6.16 -5.43 5.36
N TYR A 127 -7.46 -5.39 5.25
CA TYR A 127 -8.22 -6.02 4.18
C TYR A 127 -9.01 -4.97 3.44
N ARG A 128 -8.63 -4.66 2.18
CA ARG A 128 -9.46 -3.81 1.31
C ARG A 128 -10.67 -4.61 0.85
N ILE A 129 -11.82 -4.31 1.40
CA ILE A 129 -13.05 -5.06 1.19
C ILE A 129 -13.99 -4.43 0.17
N VAL A 130 -13.87 -3.13 -0.06
CA VAL A 130 -14.59 -2.38 -1.10
C VAL A 130 -13.64 -1.40 -1.76
N GLU A 131 -13.82 -1.24 -3.08
CA GLU A 131 -13.22 -0.17 -3.85
C GLU A 131 -14.26 0.48 -4.75
N VAL A 132 -14.25 1.81 -4.79
CA VAL A 132 -14.98 2.63 -5.75
C VAL A 132 -13.96 3.45 -6.52
N TYR A 133 -13.86 3.20 -7.83
CA TYR A 133 -12.87 3.85 -8.70
C TYR A 133 -13.60 4.44 -9.89
N GLN A 134 -13.89 5.74 -9.85
CA GLN A 134 -14.78 6.39 -10.80
C GLN A 134 -14.29 7.79 -11.19
N ARG A 135 -14.74 8.28 -12.37
CA ARG A 135 -14.49 9.64 -12.87
C ARG A 135 -15.78 10.41 -13.07
N ASN A 136 -15.64 11.72 -13.25
CA ASN A 136 -16.73 12.63 -13.66
C ASN A 136 -17.89 12.68 -12.65
N HIS A 137 -17.60 12.41 -11.37
CA HIS A 137 -18.55 12.55 -10.29
C HIS A 137 -18.16 13.72 -9.36
N MET A 138 -19.15 14.55 -9.05
CA MET A 138 -19.02 15.64 -8.08
C MET A 138 -18.98 15.09 -6.66
N ILE A 139 -18.56 15.92 -5.70
CA ILE A 139 -18.37 15.50 -4.30
C ILE A 139 -19.67 15.03 -3.62
N ASP A 140 -20.84 15.49 -4.06
CA ASP A 140 -22.14 15.06 -3.57
C ASP A 140 -22.40 13.57 -3.89
N TRP A 141 -22.05 13.11 -5.08
CA TRP A 141 -22.13 11.70 -5.44
C TRP A 141 -21.22 10.84 -4.53
N TRP A 142 -19.99 11.29 -4.30
CA TRP A 142 -19.06 10.59 -3.41
C TRP A 142 -19.58 10.54 -1.97
N ALA A 143 -20.24 11.60 -1.53
CA ALA A 143 -20.88 11.66 -0.22
C ALA A 143 -22.06 10.68 -0.10
N ASP A 144 -22.86 10.52 -1.15
CA ASP A 144 -23.95 9.54 -1.19
C ASP A 144 -23.42 8.11 -1.21
N VAL A 145 -22.35 7.83 -1.95
CA VAL A 145 -21.62 6.56 -1.90
C VAL A 145 -21.10 6.28 -0.48
N LEU A 146 -20.46 7.27 0.16
CA LEU A 146 -19.97 7.12 1.53
C LEU A 146 -21.10 6.79 2.52
N VAL A 147 -22.26 7.44 2.39
CA VAL A 147 -23.45 7.15 3.21
C VAL A 147 -23.99 5.75 2.95
N GLN A 148 -24.03 5.31 1.70
CA GLN A 148 -24.43 3.95 1.36
C GLN A 148 -23.51 2.92 1.99
N LEU A 149 -22.19 3.10 1.88
CA LEU A 149 -21.20 2.22 2.50
C LEU A 149 -21.27 2.24 4.03
N ALA A 150 -21.66 3.37 4.65
CA ALA A 150 -21.87 3.46 6.09
C ALA A 150 -23.09 2.69 6.62
N ARG A 151 -24.01 2.27 5.75
CA ARG A 151 -25.10 1.35 6.08
C ARG A 151 -24.64 -0.11 6.10
N GLU A 152 -23.69 -0.44 5.23
CA GLU A 152 -23.14 -1.79 5.10
C GLU A 152 -22.04 -2.06 6.13
N PHE A 153 -21.14 -1.07 6.34
CA PHE A 153 -19.96 -1.21 7.21
C PHE A 153 -19.97 -0.16 8.32
N PRO A 154 -19.78 -0.56 9.58
CA PRO A 154 -19.88 0.36 10.73
C PRO A 154 -18.60 1.16 10.95
N PHE A 155 -17.99 1.71 9.90
CA PHE A 155 -16.79 2.54 10.05
C PHE A 155 -17.10 3.86 10.76
N ASN A 156 -16.24 4.28 11.64
CA ASN A 156 -16.34 5.54 12.39
C ASN A 156 -15.10 6.42 12.24
N ARG A 157 -14.21 6.06 11.34
CA ARG A 157 -12.94 6.71 11.02
C ARG A 157 -12.71 6.66 9.53
N GLY A 158 -11.91 7.60 9.05
CA GLY A 158 -11.47 7.62 7.67
C GLY A 158 -10.38 8.66 7.45
N VAL A 159 -9.74 8.58 6.32
CA VAL A 159 -8.67 9.46 5.88
C VAL A 159 -8.89 9.83 4.42
N ALA A 160 -8.63 11.08 4.05
CA ALA A 160 -8.71 11.50 2.66
C ALA A 160 -7.54 12.43 2.32
N ASP A 161 -7.33 12.66 1.02
CA ASP A 161 -6.31 13.60 0.57
C ASP A 161 -6.47 14.95 1.26
N CYS A 162 -5.39 15.43 1.87
CA CYS A 162 -5.35 16.70 2.59
C CYS A 162 -5.35 17.94 1.65
N ALA A 163 -5.18 17.74 0.34
CA ALA A 163 -5.16 18.83 -0.63
C ALA A 163 -6.54 19.49 -0.83
N ASP A 164 -7.64 18.78 -0.50
CA ASP A 164 -9.01 19.31 -0.60
C ASP A 164 -9.76 19.29 0.74
N PRO A 165 -9.49 20.25 1.63
CA PRO A 165 -10.20 20.36 2.91
C PRO A 165 -11.70 20.62 2.77
N SER A 166 -12.14 21.23 1.67
CA SER A 166 -13.56 21.53 1.41
C SER A 166 -14.35 20.26 1.17
N SER A 167 -13.81 19.34 0.37
CA SER A 167 -14.41 18.02 0.15
C SER A 167 -14.44 17.20 1.43
N ILE A 168 -13.37 17.21 2.23
CA ILE A 168 -13.37 16.55 3.55
C ILE A 168 -14.49 17.11 4.45
N HIS A 169 -14.64 18.42 4.49
CA HIS A 169 -15.71 19.06 5.27
C HIS A 169 -17.10 18.62 4.79
N PHE A 170 -17.33 18.62 3.48
CA PHE A 170 -18.59 18.21 2.87
C PHE A 170 -18.95 16.76 3.19
N LEU A 171 -17.99 15.85 3.06
CA LEU A 171 -18.16 14.42 3.43
C LEU A 171 -18.51 14.26 4.92
N ASN A 172 -17.82 15.00 5.79
CA ASN A 172 -18.07 14.97 7.23
C ASN A 172 -19.47 15.49 7.60
N ASP A 173 -19.92 16.56 6.95
CA ASP A 173 -21.28 17.10 7.14
C ASP A 173 -22.34 16.07 6.68
N ARG A 174 -22.15 15.47 5.49
CA ARG A 174 -23.09 14.50 4.94
C ARG A 174 -23.21 13.23 5.83
N ILE A 175 -22.07 12.65 6.23
CA ILE A 175 -22.08 11.47 7.09
C ILE A 175 -22.56 11.79 8.50
N GLY A 176 -22.30 13.00 9.00
CA GLY A 176 -22.83 13.50 10.27
C GLY A 176 -24.34 13.56 10.27
N LYS A 177 -24.94 14.21 9.26
CA LYS A 177 -26.40 14.27 9.06
C LYS A 177 -27.02 12.88 8.98
N PHE A 178 -26.43 11.98 8.22
CA PHE A 178 -26.88 10.58 8.14
C PHE A 178 -26.92 9.90 9.52
N ARG A 179 -25.98 10.22 10.41
CA ARG A 179 -25.89 9.67 11.77
C ARG A 179 -26.65 10.46 12.83
N GLY A 180 -27.43 11.46 12.42
CA GLY A 180 -28.17 12.35 13.34
C GLY A 180 -27.26 13.24 14.18
N ARG A 181 -26.09 13.65 13.66
CA ARG A 181 -25.14 14.53 14.34
C ARG A 181 -25.01 15.85 13.56
N THR A 182 -24.89 16.97 14.30
CA THR A 182 -24.69 18.29 13.69
C THR A 182 -23.28 18.50 13.14
N ALA A 183 -22.30 17.76 13.65
CA ALA A 183 -20.93 17.77 13.15
C ALA A 183 -20.32 16.38 13.26
N SER A 184 -19.50 16.03 12.27
CA SER A 184 -18.73 14.80 12.27
C SER A 184 -17.27 15.12 11.92
N ARG A 185 -16.34 14.34 12.47
CA ARG A 185 -14.92 14.37 12.14
C ARG A 185 -14.44 12.94 11.84
N ILE A 186 -15.25 12.21 11.11
CA ILE A 186 -14.95 10.82 10.75
C ILE A 186 -13.81 10.80 9.75
N ILE A 187 -13.89 11.63 8.70
CA ILE A 187 -12.86 11.75 7.69
C ILE A 187 -11.85 12.80 8.14
N GLN A 188 -10.59 12.39 8.23
CA GLN A 188 -9.46 13.24 8.58
C GLN A 188 -8.58 13.48 7.35
N PRO A 189 -7.87 14.61 7.27
CA PRO A 189 -6.86 14.80 6.25
C PRO A 189 -5.71 13.79 6.44
N CYS A 190 -5.17 13.29 5.34
CA CYS A 190 -3.99 12.42 5.37
C CYS A 190 -2.76 13.18 5.88
N ASP A 191 -1.86 12.44 6.54
CA ASP A 191 -0.59 12.97 7.01
C ASP A 191 0.49 12.73 5.94
N LYS A 192 0.90 13.80 5.25
CA LYS A 192 1.97 13.77 4.24
C LYS A 192 3.32 14.27 4.78
N SER A 193 3.43 14.51 6.10
CA SER A 193 4.63 15.12 6.71
C SER A 193 5.91 14.29 6.55
N ALA A 194 5.78 12.96 6.52
CA ALA A 194 6.90 12.04 6.31
C ALA A 194 7.30 11.84 4.84
N GLY A 195 6.58 12.46 3.91
CA GLY A 195 6.84 12.36 2.47
C GLY A 195 6.20 11.15 1.77
N LYS A 196 6.16 11.21 0.43
CA LYS A 196 5.49 10.17 -0.40
C LYS A 196 6.18 8.81 -0.28
N LEU A 197 7.52 8.79 -0.23
CA LEU A 197 8.30 7.55 -0.11
C LEU A 197 8.01 6.78 1.17
N HIS A 198 7.85 7.48 2.30
CA HIS A 198 7.44 6.83 3.54
C HIS A 198 6.08 6.13 3.41
N GLY A 199 5.14 6.74 2.71
CA GLY A 199 3.84 6.12 2.43
C GLY A 199 3.97 4.86 1.56
N PHE A 200 4.85 4.90 0.56
CA PHE A 200 5.16 3.72 -0.26
C PHE A 200 5.80 2.60 0.57
N ASP A 201 6.72 2.93 1.47
CA ASP A 201 7.36 1.95 2.34
C ASP A 201 6.34 1.27 3.26
N GLN A 202 5.34 2.02 3.78
CA GLN A 202 4.25 1.42 4.57
C GLN A 202 3.43 0.43 3.73
N LEU A 203 3.08 0.78 2.50
CA LEU A 203 2.31 -0.09 1.61
C LEU A 203 3.13 -1.32 1.17
N ARG A 204 4.42 -1.14 0.84
CA ARG A 204 5.35 -2.23 0.55
C ARG A 204 5.49 -3.20 1.72
N TRP A 205 5.68 -2.65 2.92
CA TRP A 205 5.74 -3.47 4.13
C TRP A 205 4.44 -4.28 4.33
N GLY A 206 3.30 -3.71 3.98
CA GLY A 206 2.02 -4.40 4.00
C GLY A 206 1.97 -5.61 3.06
N PHE A 207 2.61 -5.53 1.90
CA PHE A 207 2.70 -6.63 0.94
C PHE A 207 3.90 -7.56 1.17
N SER A 208 4.81 -7.20 2.06
CA SER A 208 6.00 -7.98 2.31
C SER A 208 5.68 -9.37 2.86
N LYS A 209 6.44 -10.39 2.38
CA LYS A 209 6.31 -11.78 2.82
C LYS A 209 7.23 -12.13 4.00
N VAL A 210 8.03 -11.17 4.48
CA VAL A 210 8.97 -11.34 5.60
C VAL A 210 8.27 -11.11 6.94
N ASP A 211 8.86 -11.56 8.03
CA ASP A 211 8.41 -11.37 9.41
C ASP A 211 6.94 -11.80 9.70
N GLY A 212 6.56 -12.97 9.22
CA GLY A 212 5.24 -13.55 9.51
C GLY A 212 4.24 -13.49 8.36
N GLY A 213 4.66 -13.00 7.20
CA GLY A 213 3.86 -12.94 5.98
C GLY A 213 3.16 -11.59 5.75
N PRO A 214 2.41 -11.47 4.65
CA PRO A 214 1.77 -10.22 4.27
C PRO A 214 0.71 -9.80 5.27
N ARG A 215 0.58 -8.48 5.43
CA ARG A 215 -0.39 -7.82 6.32
C ARG A 215 -1.47 -7.06 5.57
N THR A 216 -1.37 -7.01 4.24
CA THR A 216 -2.33 -6.32 3.38
C THR A 216 -2.92 -7.28 2.37
N PHE A 217 -4.24 -7.34 2.35
CA PHE A 217 -5.00 -8.22 1.48
C PHE A 217 -6.07 -7.44 0.73
N LEU A 218 -6.34 -7.82 -0.50
CA LEU A 218 -7.32 -7.19 -1.38
C LEU A 218 -8.41 -8.21 -1.69
N PHE A 219 -9.68 -7.88 -1.45
CA PHE A 219 -10.77 -8.76 -1.84
C PHE A 219 -10.95 -8.74 -3.36
N LYS A 220 -11.08 -9.92 -3.95
CA LYS A 220 -11.17 -10.13 -5.39
C LYS A 220 -12.30 -9.34 -6.05
N ASP A 221 -13.48 -9.32 -5.44
CA ASP A 221 -14.69 -8.69 -5.99
C ASP A 221 -15.03 -7.37 -5.25
N ALA A 222 -14.01 -6.65 -4.82
CA ALA A 222 -14.18 -5.42 -4.05
C ALA A 222 -14.69 -4.24 -4.87
N LEU A 223 -14.53 -4.26 -6.20
CA LEU A 223 -14.86 -3.13 -7.06
C LEU A 223 -16.39 -2.95 -7.17
N ARG A 224 -16.87 -1.78 -6.74
CA ARG A 224 -18.28 -1.36 -6.86
C ARG A 224 -18.44 -0.43 -8.07
N TYR A 225 -19.66 -0.34 -8.59
CA TYR A 225 -20.05 0.48 -9.75
C TYR A 225 -19.38 0.09 -11.07
N GLY A 226 -18.66 -1.06 -11.09
CA GLY A 226 -18.00 -1.55 -12.29
C GLY A 226 -16.73 -0.78 -12.68
N ARG A 227 -16.18 -1.16 -13.83
CA ARG A 227 -14.96 -0.55 -14.38
C ARG A 227 -15.30 0.61 -15.31
N ASP A 228 -14.47 1.65 -15.28
CA ASP A 228 -14.56 2.72 -16.29
C ASP A 228 -14.08 2.18 -17.65
N MET A 229 -15.03 1.98 -18.56
CA MET A 229 -14.76 1.38 -19.86
C MET A 229 -13.96 2.28 -20.79
N ASP A 230 -14.03 3.61 -20.63
CA ASP A 230 -13.21 4.55 -21.41
C ASP A 230 -11.74 4.50 -21.00
N LEU A 231 -11.46 4.35 -19.70
CA LEU A 231 -10.09 4.13 -19.21
C LEU A 231 -9.55 2.80 -19.73
N ARG A 232 -10.36 1.74 -19.62
CA ARG A 232 -10.00 0.42 -20.10
C ARG A 232 -9.70 0.39 -21.60
N ALA A 233 -10.51 1.06 -22.41
CA ALA A 233 -10.30 1.19 -23.86
C ALA A 233 -8.98 1.92 -24.20
N LYS A 234 -8.49 2.78 -23.29
CA LYS A 234 -7.22 3.48 -23.41
C LYS A 234 -6.04 2.73 -22.78
N GLY A 235 -6.25 1.48 -22.33
CA GLY A 235 -5.22 0.70 -21.65
C GLY A 235 -4.78 1.27 -20.30
N LYS A 236 -5.63 2.08 -19.64
CA LYS A 236 -5.36 2.66 -18.33
C LYS A 236 -5.96 1.82 -17.22
N ALA A 237 -5.36 1.88 -16.04
CA ALA A 237 -5.84 1.21 -14.85
C ALA A 237 -7.25 1.67 -14.47
N THR A 238 -8.06 0.73 -13.97
CA THR A 238 -9.45 0.91 -13.54
C THR A 238 -9.71 0.41 -12.12
N CYS A 239 -8.67 -0.03 -11.44
CA CYS A 239 -8.68 -0.48 -10.05
C CYS A 239 -7.25 -0.53 -9.49
N MET A 240 -7.15 -0.72 -8.17
CA MET A 240 -5.87 -0.78 -7.46
C MET A 240 -4.93 -1.88 -7.96
N GLU A 241 -5.46 -3.08 -8.24
CA GLU A 241 -4.64 -4.20 -8.70
C GLU A 241 -3.97 -3.90 -10.05
N GLU A 242 -4.65 -3.17 -10.93
CA GLU A 242 -4.10 -2.75 -12.21
C GLU A 242 -3.09 -1.61 -12.04
N GLU A 243 -3.34 -0.68 -11.11
CA GLU A 243 -2.36 0.36 -10.78
C GLU A 243 -1.10 -0.26 -10.19
N LEU A 244 -1.19 -1.13 -9.18
CA LEU A 244 -0.04 -1.76 -8.53
C LEU A 244 0.90 -2.46 -9.52
N THR A 245 0.35 -3.10 -10.55
CA THR A 245 1.13 -3.82 -11.57
C THR A 245 1.70 -2.92 -12.66
N SER A 246 1.18 -1.71 -12.82
CA SER A 246 1.58 -0.75 -13.86
C SER A 246 2.30 0.48 -13.30
N TYR A 247 2.40 0.64 -11.98
CA TYR A 247 3.04 1.77 -11.35
C TYR A 247 4.54 1.57 -11.31
N VAL A 248 5.25 2.38 -12.08
CA VAL A 248 6.70 2.23 -12.31
C VAL A 248 7.46 3.50 -11.95
N TRP A 249 8.75 3.35 -11.66
CA TRP A 249 9.65 4.47 -11.49
C TRP A 249 9.89 5.18 -12.83
N LYS A 250 10.07 6.48 -12.75
CA LYS A 250 10.41 7.33 -13.89
C LYS A 250 11.75 6.90 -14.49
N LYS A 251 11.76 6.71 -15.81
CA LYS A 251 13.00 6.42 -16.56
C LYS A 251 13.96 7.58 -16.49
N VAL A 252 15.19 7.30 -16.09
CA VAL A 252 16.27 8.29 -16.04
C VAL A 252 16.94 8.35 -17.39
N LYS A 253 17.13 9.55 -17.91
CA LYS A 253 17.95 9.76 -19.12
C LYS A 253 19.42 9.49 -18.79
N ASN A 254 20.15 8.86 -19.72
CA ASN A 254 21.57 8.55 -19.57
C ASN A 254 22.37 9.74 -19.02
N GLY A 255 23.05 9.52 -17.88
CA GLY A 255 23.88 10.52 -17.20
C GLY A 255 23.20 11.41 -16.17
N ALA A 256 21.90 11.29 -15.94
CA ALA A 256 21.22 11.97 -14.84
C ALA A 256 21.29 11.13 -13.56
N ALA A 257 21.29 11.79 -12.39
CA ALA A 257 21.14 11.10 -11.12
C ALA A 257 19.78 10.40 -11.05
N GLU A 258 19.76 9.14 -10.59
CA GLU A 258 18.52 8.41 -10.38
C GLU A 258 17.71 9.11 -9.30
N THR A 259 16.44 9.43 -9.62
CA THR A 259 15.48 9.97 -8.66
C THR A 259 14.41 8.92 -8.40
N GLU A 260 14.10 8.67 -7.13
CA GLU A 260 12.99 7.80 -6.74
C GLU A 260 11.65 8.54 -6.90
N GLU A 261 11.37 8.93 -8.15
CA GLU A 261 10.12 9.54 -8.56
C GLU A 261 9.32 8.55 -9.42
N PRO A 262 8.05 8.31 -9.13
CA PRO A 262 7.20 7.52 -10.03
C PRO A 262 7.04 8.19 -11.39
N ASP A 263 6.77 7.38 -12.43
CA ASP A 263 6.45 7.90 -13.77
C ASP A 263 5.15 8.73 -13.67
N PRO A 264 5.17 10.01 -14.05
CA PRO A 264 4.01 10.89 -13.97
C PRO A 264 2.84 10.46 -14.89
N ASN A 265 3.06 9.51 -15.79
CA ASN A 265 2.02 8.95 -16.65
C ASN A 265 1.35 7.71 -16.03
N SER A 266 1.90 7.16 -14.97
CA SER A 266 1.29 6.07 -14.21
C SER A 266 0.09 6.58 -13.42
N ALA A 267 -0.99 5.79 -13.39
CA ALA A 267 -2.14 6.07 -12.53
C ALA A 267 -1.79 5.67 -11.08
N ASP A 268 -2.15 6.50 -10.11
CA ASP A 268 -1.83 6.30 -8.69
C ASP A 268 -2.99 6.58 -7.72
N HIS A 269 -4.20 6.75 -8.23
CA HIS A 269 -5.36 7.17 -7.42
C HIS A 269 -5.77 6.16 -6.35
N ALA A 270 -5.82 4.88 -6.70
CA ALA A 270 -6.12 3.83 -5.75
C ALA A 270 -4.91 3.52 -4.86
N ILE A 271 -3.69 3.67 -5.39
CA ILE A 271 -2.44 3.57 -4.63
C ILE A 271 -2.37 4.68 -3.58
N ASP A 272 -2.63 5.94 -3.95
CA ASP A 272 -2.60 7.06 -3.00
C ASP A 272 -3.66 6.87 -1.90
N ALA A 273 -4.89 6.46 -2.23
CA ALA A 273 -5.89 6.10 -1.23
C ALA A 273 -5.42 4.97 -0.29
N ALA A 274 -4.75 3.94 -0.82
CA ALA A 274 -4.18 2.85 -0.02
C ALA A 274 -2.99 3.31 0.83
N VAL A 275 -2.12 4.16 0.31
CA VAL A 275 -1.02 4.78 1.07
C VAL A 275 -1.56 5.57 2.27
N TYR A 276 -2.60 6.39 2.05
CA TYR A 276 -3.23 7.11 3.16
C TYR A 276 -3.82 6.14 4.20
N ALA A 277 -4.41 5.04 3.73
CA ALA A 277 -4.95 3.99 4.61
C ALA A 277 -3.86 3.38 5.50
N HIS A 278 -2.71 3.01 4.93
CA HIS A 278 -1.62 2.37 5.66
C HIS A 278 -0.98 3.30 6.67
N VAL A 279 -0.64 4.54 6.25
CA VAL A 279 -0.12 5.58 7.16
C VAL A 279 -1.11 5.85 8.31
N PHE A 280 -2.41 5.88 8.00
CA PHE A 280 -3.45 6.09 9.01
C PHE A 280 -3.58 4.91 9.97
N ALA A 281 -3.68 3.68 9.48
CA ALA A 281 -3.96 2.50 10.29
C ALA A 281 -2.78 2.10 11.20
N TRP A 282 -1.55 2.27 10.72
CA TRP A 282 -0.34 1.87 11.46
C TRP A 282 0.34 3.02 12.21
N LYS A 283 -0.32 4.16 12.36
CA LYS A 283 0.16 5.24 13.21
C LYS A 283 0.20 4.78 14.66
N LYS A 284 1.36 4.86 15.32
CA LYS A 284 1.62 4.33 16.68
C LYS A 284 0.64 4.79 17.77
N ASP A 285 -0.09 5.89 17.54
CA ASP A 285 -1.00 6.50 18.52
C ASP A 285 -2.48 6.11 18.37
N LEU A 286 -2.83 5.26 17.40
CA LEU A 286 -4.18 4.73 17.28
C LEU A 286 -4.42 3.65 18.36
N LYS A 287 -4.60 4.08 19.61
CA LYS A 287 -5.15 3.20 20.65
C LYS A 287 -6.50 2.70 20.19
N VAL A 288 -6.58 1.41 19.89
CA VAL A 288 -7.83 0.73 19.53
C VAL A 288 -8.78 0.88 20.72
N ARG A 289 -9.74 1.79 20.63
CA ARG A 289 -10.89 1.80 21.54
C ARG A 289 -11.78 0.65 21.08
N LYS A 290 -11.69 -0.50 21.73
CA LYS A 290 -12.58 -1.65 21.51
C LYS A 290 -14.02 -1.14 21.47
N ALA A 291 -14.71 -1.38 20.36
CA ALA A 291 -16.12 -1.07 20.25
C ALA A 291 -16.86 -1.91 21.31
N LYS A 292 -17.55 -1.26 22.24
CA LYS A 292 -18.39 -1.98 23.19
C LYS A 292 -19.46 -2.73 22.40
N PRO A 293 -19.66 -4.03 22.63
CA PRO A 293 -20.72 -4.78 21.98
C PRO A 293 -22.06 -4.10 22.25
N ARG A 294 -22.81 -3.78 21.18
CA ARG A 294 -24.18 -3.31 21.32
C ARG A 294 -25.04 -4.49 21.75
N TYR A 295 -25.34 -4.56 23.03
CA TYR A 295 -26.40 -5.42 23.52
C TYR A 295 -27.72 -5.05 22.83
N LYS A 296 -28.28 -5.97 22.04
CA LYS A 296 -29.69 -5.87 21.61
C LYS A 296 -30.52 -5.83 22.88
N ARG A 297 -31.18 -4.70 23.17
CA ARG A 297 -32.24 -4.68 24.16
C ARG A 297 -33.33 -5.63 23.66
N GLY A 298 -33.50 -6.76 24.36
CA GLY A 298 -34.61 -7.65 24.15
C GLY A 298 -35.91 -6.86 24.39
N THR A 299 -36.79 -6.88 23.41
CA THR A 299 -38.20 -6.51 23.57
C THR A 299 -38.83 -7.58 24.43
N TYR A 300 -39.28 -7.18 25.61
CA TYR A 300 -40.31 -7.89 26.38
C TYR A 300 -41.66 -7.46 25.86
#